data_97c630948ce59236639813c3968e66a2
#
_entry.id   97c630948ce59236639813c3968e66a2
#
_cell.length_a   1.000
_cell.length_b   1.000
_cell.length_c   1.000
_cell.angle_alpha   90.00
_cell.angle_beta   90.00
_cell.angle_gamma   90.00
#
_symmetry.space_group_name_H-M   'P 1'
#
loop_
_entity.id
_entity.type
_entity.pdbx_description
1 polymer ?
#
loop_
_entity_poly.entity_id
_entity_poly.type
_entity_poly.pdbx_seq_one_letter_code
_entity_poly.pdbx_strand_id
1 'polypeptide(L)'
;MAKIHPTAIVEDGAVLGEEVVVGPYAHIGPFVKIGDGTSIGQGAIIDGHTTLGSKCQIFPYALIGMKTQDLKYQEGSVSFVEIGDRTVIREFATVHLGTKDGEKTIIGSDCLFMAYCHAAHGVILGNHVICSNNVQLAGDVHIQDFGIVGGSCAAHQFVTVGQHSMTGGMVKIRQDSPPYMLVDEEAGDQKVIGVNIVGLTRRGFAKEVIQALKEAHRFIYRSGLNRTQALDRVEHDIEQYPEITNLVNFYRHSTRGVC
;
A
#
# COMPACT_ATOMS: atom_id res chain seq x y z
N MET A 1 -17.32 -24.08 -9.88
CA MET A 1 -18.39 -23.57 -8.98
C MET A 1 -17.80 -23.17 -7.64
N ALA A 2 -18.32 -22.10 -7.04
CA ALA A 2 -17.92 -21.67 -5.69
C ALA A 2 -18.29 -22.71 -4.61
N LYS A 3 -17.45 -22.83 -3.56
CA LYS A 3 -17.69 -23.69 -2.39
C LYS A 3 -18.03 -22.80 -1.21
N ILE A 4 -19.32 -22.75 -0.82
CA ILE A 4 -19.82 -21.88 0.25
C ILE A 4 -20.12 -22.73 1.49
N HIS A 5 -19.56 -22.35 2.64
CA HIS A 5 -19.87 -23.04 3.90
C HIS A 5 -21.33 -22.79 4.28
N PRO A 6 -22.08 -23.79 4.83
CA PRO A 6 -23.51 -23.66 5.13
C PRO A 6 -23.87 -22.54 6.11
N THR A 7 -22.92 -22.08 6.94
CA THR A 7 -23.11 -20.96 7.88
C THR A 7 -22.66 -19.61 7.35
N ALA A 8 -22.13 -19.56 6.12
CA ALA A 8 -21.78 -18.29 5.47
C ALA A 8 -23.06 -17.61 4.94
N ILE A 9 -23.05 -16.29 4.92
CA ILE A 9 -24.10 -15.49 4.32
C ILE A 9 -23.53 -14.87 3.03
N VAL A 10 -24.16 -15.18 1.91
CA VAL A 10 -23.87 -14.54 0.62
C VAL A 10 -25.17 -13.92 0.16
N GLU A 11 -25.20 -12.58 0.10
CA GLU A 11 -26.42 -11.85 -0.23
C GLU A 11 -26.73 -11.91 -1.73
N ASP A 12 -28.01 -11.79 -2.06
CA ASP A 12 -28.48 -11.74 -3.44
C ASP A 12 -27.86 -10.51 -4.15
N GLY A 13 -27.25 -10.76 -5.33
CA GLY A 13 -26.53 -9.74 -6.10
C GLY A 13 -25.01 -9.90 -6.04
N ALA A 14 -24.45 -10.59 -5.06
CA ALA A 14 -23.03 -10.92 -5.02
C ALA A 14 -22.62 -11.79 -6.21
N VAL A 15 -21.45 -11.50 -6.79
CA VAL A 15 -20.89 -12.25 -7.93
C VAL A 15 -19.63 -12.97 -7.50
N LEU A 16 -19.68 -14.31 -7.51
CA LEU A 16 -18.56 -15.18 -7.16
C LEU A 16 -18.04 -15.88 -8.42
N GLY A 17 -16.72 -15.80 -8.64
CA GLY A 17 -16.03 -16.51 -9.72
C GLY A 17 -15.93 -18.02 -9.50
N GLU A 18 -15.26 -18.69 -10.42
CA GLU A 18 -15.03 -20.13 -10.33
C GLU A 18 -14.08 -20.47 -9.16
N GLU A 19 -14.33 -21.60 -8.51
CA GLU A 19 -13.50 -22.14 -7.42
C GLU A 19 -13.32 -21.18 -6.21
N VAL A 20 -14.18 -20.15 -6.07
CA VAL A 20 -14.20 -19.32 -4.85
C VAL A 20 -14.58 -20.17 -3.65
N VAL A 21 -13.86 -20.01 -2.54
CA VAL A 21 -14.14 -20.70 -1.28
C VAL A 21 -14.57 -19.68 -0.25
N VAL A 22 -15.76 -19.85 0.34
CA VAL A 22 -16.30 -18.98 1.41
C VAL A 22 -16.39 -19.78 2.71
N GLY A 23 -15.62 -19.38 3.71
CA GLY A 23 -15.49 -20.04 5.01
C GLY A 23 -16.71 -19.81 5.93
N PRO A 24 -16.75 -20.52 7.09
CA PRO A 24 -17.86 -20.43 8.02
C PRO A 24 -18.03 -19.00 8.57
N TYR A 25 -19.31 -18.59 8.72
CA TYR A 25 -19.69 -17.28 9.27
C TYR A 25 -19.14 -16.07 8.49
N ALA A 26 -18.59 -16.26 7.29
CA ALA A 26 -18.23 -15.15 6.41
C ALA A 26 -19.51 -14.47 5.88
N HIS A 27 -19.44 -13.16 5.66
CA HIS A 27 -20.55 -12.39 5.10
C HIS A 27 -20.07 -11.68 3.81
N ILE A 28 -20.80 -11.86 2.74
CA ILE A 28 -20.55 -11.26 1.42
C ILE A 28 -21.77 -10.42 1.05
N GLY A 29 -21.58 -9.10 0.96
CA GLY A 29 -22.65 -8.14 0.64
C GLY A 29 -23.08 -8.17 -0.82
N PRO A 30 -24.22 -7.50 -1.13
CA PRO A 30 -24.92 -7.66 -2.43
C PRO A 30 -24.18 -7.00 -3.61
N PHE A 31 -23.27 -6.06 -3.38
CA PHE A 31 -22.53 -5.37 -4.45
C PHE A 31 -21.10 -5.87 -4.62
N VAL A 32 -20.76 -6.99 -3.96
CA VAL A 32 -19.42 -7.56 -3.96
C VAL A 32 -19.19 -8.43 -5.20
N LYS A 33 -17.99 -8.28 -5.77
CA LYS A 33 -17.51 -9.15 -6.87
C LYS A 33 -16.21 -9.82 -6.47
N ILE A 34 -16.11 -11.13 -6.60
CA ILE A 34 -14.94 -11.91 -6.19
C ILE A 34 -14.44 -12.73 -7.38
N GLY A 35 -13.16 -12.54 -7.76
CA GLY A 35 -12.50 -13.26 -8.85
C GLY A 35 -12.18 -14.72 -8.51
N ASP A 36 -11.86 -15.48 -9.56
CA ASP A 36 -11.67 -16.92 -9.52
C ASP A 36 -10.61 -17.39 -8.52
N GLY A 37 -10.87 -18.51 -7.86
CA GLY A 37 -9.92 -19.16 -6.93
C GLY A 37 -9.61 -18.37 -5.66
N THR A 38 -10.35 -17.29 -5.38
CA THR A 38 -10.19 -16.50 -4.15
C THR A 38 -10.79 -17.23 -2.95
N SER A 39 -10.10 -17.20 -1.83
CA SER A 39 -10.52 -17.81 -0.57
C SER A 39 -10.87 -16.75 0.49
N ILE A 40 -12.04 -16.90 1.10
CA ILE A 40 -12.54 -16.03 2.17
C ILE A 40 -12.56 -16.83 3.47
N GLY A 41 -11.82 -16.36 4.46
CA GLY A 41 -11.68 -16.99 5.77
C GLY A 41 -12.91 -16.88 6.65
N GLN A 42 -12.88 -17.64 7.75
CA GLN A 42 -13.94 -17.64 8.74
C GLN A 42 -14.25 -16.24 9.27
N GLY A 43 -15.52 -15.86 9.31
CA GLY A 43 -15.97 -14.60 9.91
C GLY A 43 -15.46 -13.35 9.22
N ALA A 44 -14.86 -13.46 8.04
CA ALA A 44 -14.50 -12.29 7.24
C ALA A 44 -15.76 -11.63 6.68
N ILE A 45 -15.76 -10.30 6.63
CA ILE A 45 -16.87 -9.51 6.08
C ILE A 45 -16.37 -8.73 4.86
N ILE A 46 -17.03 -8.93 3.74
CA ILE A 46 -16.77 -8.20 2.50
C ILE A 46 -18.08 -7.54 2.09
N ASP A 47 -18.10 -6.22 2.04
CA ASP A 47 -19.33 -5.47 1.84
C ASP A 47 -19.11 -4.24 0.93
N GLY A 48 -20.14 -3.42 0.78
CA GLY A 48 -20.12 -2.25 -0.10
C GLY A 48 -19.79 -2.60 -1.56
N HIS A 49 -19.44 -1.60 -2.35
CA HIS A 49 -19.02 -1.80 -3.75
C HIS A 49 -17.57 -2.29 -3.82
N THR A 50 -17.35 -3.54 -3.42
CA THR A 50 -16.01 -4.14 -3.34
C THR A 50 -15.78 -5.13 -4.46
N THR A 51 -14.63 -5.00 -5.12
CA THR A 51 -14.14 -5.98 -6.10
C THR A 51 -12.83 -6.59 -5.63
N LEU A 52 -12.80 -7.90 -5.49
CA LEU A 52 -11.59 -8.69 -5.24
C LEU A 52 -11.16 -9.39 -6.53
N GLY A 53 -9.87 -9.31 -6.84
CA GLY A 53 -9.26 -10.05 -7.94
C GLY A 53 -9.27 -11.58 -7.74
N SER A 54 -8.57 -12.26 -8.62
CA SER A 54 -8.46 -13.72 -8.61
C SER A 54 -7.35 -14.19 -7.66
N LYS A 55 -7.54 -15.38 -7.08
CA LYS A 55 -6.56 -16.07 -6.23
C LYS A 55 -6.12 -15.26 -5.01
N CYS A 56 -6.98 -14.35 -4.54
CA CYS A 56 -6.76 -13.64 -3.29
C CYS A 56 -6.98 -14.57 -2.09
N GLN A 57 -6.32 -14.24 -0.98
CA GLN A 57 -6.49 -14.95 0.29
C GLN A 57 -6.92 -13.94 1.34
N ILE A 58 -8.19 -14.00 1.75
CA ILE A 58 -8.75 -13.17 2.81
C ILE A 58 -8.82 -14.02 4.08
N PHE A 59 -8.06 -13.64 5.08
CA PHE A 59 -7.93 -14.40 6.32
C PHE A 59 -9.08 -14.11 7.30
N PRO A 60 -9.21 -14.94 8.36
CA PRO A 60 -10.32 -14.81 9.30
C PRO A 60 -10.46 -13.41 9.89
N TYR A 61 -11.73 -12.95 9.98
CA TYR A 61 -12.11 -11.68 10.58
C TYR A 61 -11.54 -10.43 9.92
N ALA A 62 -11.06 -10.50 8.68
CA ALA A 62 -10.78 -9.32 7.89
C ALA A 62 -12.08 -8.61 7.49
N LEU A 63 -12.08 -7.27 7.49
CA LEU A 63 -13.23 -6.43 7.18
C LEU A 63 -12.90 -5.55 5.97
N ILE A 64 -13.54 -5.80 4.83
CA ILE A 64 -13.25 -5.13 3.57
C ILE A 64 -14.50 -4.47 3.03
N GLY A 65 -14.39 -3.20 2.58
CA GLY A 65 -15.51 -2.45 2.05
C GLY A 65 -16.45 -1.88 3.11
N MET A 66 -15.96 -1.75 4.34
CA MET A 66 -16.73 -1.09 5.39
C MET A 66 -16.83 0.41 5.16
N LYS A 67 -17.91 1.01 5.66
CA LYS A 67 -18.11 2.46 5.67
C LYS A 67 -16.89 3.18 6.22
N THR A 68 -16.48 4.25 5.54
CA THR A 68 -15.38 5.10 6.03
C THR A 68 -15.64 5.68 7.42
N GLN A 69 -14.56 5.92 8.17
CA GLN A 69 -14.62 6.62 9.47
C GLN A 69 -14.47 8.14 9.34
N ASP A 70 -14.33 8.67 8.13
CA ASP A 70 -14.21 10.11 7.91
C ASP A 70 -15.56 10.81 8.18
N LEU A 71 -15.54 11.81 9.06
CA LEU A 71 -16.73 12.60 9.41
C LEU A 71 -17.30 13.42 8.23
N LYS A 72 -16.55 13.53 7.14
CA LYS A 72 -17.02 14.21 5.90
C LYS A 72 -17.89 13.32 5.03
N TYR A 73 -18.01 12.03 5.37
CA TYR A 73 -18.86 11.11 4.62
C TYR A 73 -20.31 11.58 4.63
N GLN A 74 -20.94 11.57 3.45
CA GLN A 74 -22.35 11.86 3.28
C GLN A 74 -23.12 10.57 2.99
N GLU A 75 -24.19 10.32 3.74
CA GLU A 75 -25.06 9.15 3.52
C GLU A 75 -25.58 9.11 2.08
N GLY A 76 -25.48 7.93 1.46
CA GLY A 76 -25.86 7.71 0.07
C GLY A 76 -24.73 7.88 -0.94
N SER A 77 -23.54 8.35 -0.53
CA SER A 77 -22.36 8.35 -1.41
C SER A 77 -21.98 6.92 -1.81
N VAL A 78 -21.74 6.72 -3.10
CA VAL A 78 -21.30 5.44 -3.66
C VAL A 78 -19.79 5.52 -3.89
N SER A 79 -19.04 4.73 -3.14
CA SER A 79 -17.58 4.64 -3.25
C SER A 79 -17.13 3.18 -3.28
N PHE A 80 -15.88 2.92 -3.61
CA PHE A 80 -15.43 1.60 -4.04
C PHE A 80 -14.20 1.12 -3.28
N VAL A 81 -14.05 -0.21 -3.19
CA VAL A 81 -12.80 -0.89 -2.86
C VAL A 81 -12.43 -1.81 -4.02
N GLU A 82 -11.19 -1.71 -4.47
CA GLU A 82 -10.64 -2.59 -5.51
C GLU A 82 -9.36 -3.26 -4.97
N ILE A 83 -9.34 -4.60 -4.99
CA ILE A 83 -8.16 -5.39 -4.58
C ILE A 83 -7.73 -6.26 -5.76
N GLY A 84 -6.47 -6.13 -6.16
CA GLY A 84 -5.88 -6.88 -7.27
C GLY A 84 -5.66 -8.36 -6.97
N ASP A 85 -5.20 -9.08 -7.98
CA ASP A 85 -5.02 -10.53 -7.95
C ASP A 85 -3.95 -10.99 -6.94
N ARG A 86 -4.07 -12.20 -6.42
CA ARG A 86 -3.10 -12.89 -5.55
C ARG A 86 -2.71 -12.12 -4.28
N THR A 87 -3.48 -11.10 -3.94
CA THR A 87 -3.26 -10.31 -2.74
C THR A 87 -3.73 -11.05 -1.49
N VAL A 88 -2.93 -10.96 -0.44
CA VAL A 88 -3.17 -11.60 0.84
C VAL A 88 -3.55 -10.54 1.86
N ILE A 89 -4.75 -10.62 2.42
CA ILE A 89 -5.25 -9.79 3.52
C ILE A 89 -5.36 -10.65 4.77
N ARG A 90 -4.54 -10.35 5.77
CA ARG A 90 -4.43 -11.14 6.98
C ARG A 90 -5.52 -10.78 8.01
N GLU A 91 -5.49 -11.51 9.12
CA GLU A 91 -6.50 -11.50 10.17
C GLU A 91 -6.70 -10.09 10.73
N PHE A 92 -7.96 -9.73 10.96
CA PHE A 92 -8.38 -8.45 11.57
C PHE A 92 -7.91 -7.20 10.81
N ALA A 93 -7.43 -7.35 9.58
CA ALA A 93 -7.12 -6.19 8.75
C ALA A 93 -8.42 -5.54 8.27
N THR A 94 -8.38 -4.22 8.08
CA THR A 94 -9.54 -3.43 7.66
C THR A 94 -9.22 -2.57 6.43
N VAL A 95 -10.12 -2.58 5.45
CA VAL A 95 -10.03 -1.75 4.25
C VAL A 95 -11.37 -1.04 4.05
N HIS A 96 -11.37 0.29 4.14
CA HIS A 96 -12.59 1.08 4.08
C HIS A 96 -12.88 1.60 2.68
N LEU A 97 -14.16 1.81 2.42
CA LEU A 97 -14.65 2.54 1.25
C LEU A 97 -14.13 3.99 1.24
N GLY A 98 -14.18 4.63 0.08
CA GLY A 98 -13.94 6.05 -0.05
C GLY A 98 -14.94 6.92 0.72
N THR A 99 -14.60 8.18 0.94
CA THR A 99 -15.45 9.16 1.63
C THR A 99 -16.41 9.86 0.67
N LYS A 100 -15.97 10.08 -0.57
CA LYS A 100 -16.73 10.83 -1.58
C LYS A 100 -17.34 9.89 -2.61
N ASP A 101 -18.37 10.39 -3.27
CA ASP A 101 -18.95 9.71 -4.42
C ASP A 101 -17.89 9.45 -5.50
N GLY A 102 -17.81 8.21 -6.00
CA GLY A 102 -16.84 7.79 -6.99
C GLY A 102 -15.41 7.51 -6.46
N GLU A 103 -15.11 7.84 -5.20
CA GLU A 103 -13.77 7.62 -4.63
C GLU A 103 -13.46 6.12 -4.49
N LYS A 104 -12.19 5.77 -4.70
CA LYS A 104 -11.72 4.39 -4.62
C LYS A 104 -10.62 4.24 -3.58
N THR A 105 -10.70 3.19 -2.77
CA THR A 105 -9.56 2.64 -2.04
C THR A 105 -9.04 1.45 -2.84
N ILE A 106 -7.74 1.45 -3.16
CA ILE A 106 -7.14 0.48 -4.09
C ILE A 106 -5.99 -0.25 -3.41
N ILE A 107 -5.98 -1.56 -3.48
CA ILE A 107 -4.83 -2.40 -3.14
C ILE A 107 -4.46 -3.20 -4.39
N GLY A 108 -3.23 -3.05 -4.88
CA GLY A 108 -2.74 -3.73 -6.08
C GLY A 108 -2.66 -5.25 -5.96
N SER A 109 -2.06 -5.86 -6.96
CA SER A 109 -1.85 -7.31 -7.02
C SER A 109 -0.59 -7.74 -6.24
N ASP A 110 -0.55 -9.01 -5.83
CA ASP A 110 0.60 -9.62 -5.16
C ASP A 110 1.02 -8.91 -3.86
N CYS A 111 0.09 -8.19 -3.22
CA CYS A 111 0.32 -7.49 -1.97
C CYS A 111 0.18 -8.41 -0.74
N LEU A 112 0.89 -8.05 0.32
CA LEU A 112 0.73 -8.65 1.64
C LEU A 112 0.33 -7.59 2.67
N PHE A 113 -0.92 -7.64 3.09
CA PHE A 113 -1.49 -6.77 4.10
C PHE A 113 -1.63 -7.56 5.39
N MET A 114 -0.63 -7.45 6.29
CA MET A 114 -0.54 -8.32 7.47
C MET A 114 -1.61 -8.01 8.51
N ALA A 115 -1.64 -8.82 9.56
CA ALA A 115 -2.68 -8.75 10.58
C ALA A 115 -2.76 -7.37 11.26
N TYR A 116 -4.00 -6.94 11.54
CA TYR A 116 -4.35 -5.66 12.16
C TYR A 116 -3.98 -4.40 11.34
N CYS A 117 -3.61 -4.55 10.07
CA CYS A 117 -3.41 -3.39 9.20
C CYS A 117 -4.71 -2.67 8.91
N HIS A 118 -4.63 -1.36 8.71
CA HIS A 118 -5.76 -0.53 8.32
C HIS A 118 -5.43 0.31 7.08
N ALA A 119 -6.31 0.27 6.08
CA ALA A 119 -6.35 1.20 4.96
C ALA A 119 -7.62 2.05 5.05
N ALA A 120 -7.46 3.35 5.32
CA ALA A 120 -8.56 4.30 5.31
C ALA A 120 -9.02 4.62 3.89
N HIS A 121 -10.00 5.50 3.77
CA HIS A 121 -10.54 5.99 2.49
C HIS A 121 -9.45 6.54 1.55
N GLY A 122 -9.58 6.31 0.26
CA GLY A 122 -8.69 6.89 -0.76
C GLY A 122 -7.25 6.35 -0.74
N VAL A 123 -6.93 5.37 0.10
CA VAL A 123 -5.60 4.73 0.11
C VAL A 123 -5.37 4.01 -1.21
N ILE A 124 -4.18 4.22 -1.80
CA ILE A 124 -3.76 3.53 -3.03
C ILE A 124 -2.46 2.78 -2.77
N LEU A 125 -2.51 1.47 -2.85
CA LEU A 125 -1.32 0.60 -2.85
C LEU A 125 -1.07 0.09 -4.26
N GLY A 126 0.15 0.25 -4.75
CA GLY A 126 0.62 -0.39 -5.97
C GLY A 126 0.74 -1.91 -5.83
N ASN A 127 1.44 -2.55 -6.76
CA ASN A 127 1.64 -3.99 -6.73
C ASN A 127 2.82 -4.39 -5.84
N HIS A 128 2.81 -5.62 -5.32
CA HIS A 128 3.87 -6.19 -4.49
C HIS A 128 4.17 -5.38 -3.22
N VAL A 129 3.21 -4.59 -2.73
CA VAL A 129 3.34 -3.81 -1.50
C VAL A 129 3.23 -4.74 -0.29
N ILE A 130 4.08 -4.49 0.72
CA ILE A 130 4.01 -5.20 2.00
C ILE A 130 3.72 -4.17 3.10
N CYS A 131 2.58 -4.32 3.76
CA CYS A 131 2.29 -3.66 5.03
C CYS A 131 2.42 -4.69 6.15
N SER A 132 3.45 -4.53 6.99
CA SER A 132 3.69 -5.43 8.13
C SER A 132 2.61 -5.24 9.21
N ASN A 133 2.61 -6.12 10.21
CA ASN A 133 1.58 -6.10 11.25
C ASN A 133 1.31 -4.71 11.84
N ASN A 134 0.02 -4.39 12.01
CA ASN A 134 -0.44 -3.16 12.66
C ASN A 134 -0.01 -1.86 11.97
N VAL A 135 0.18 -1.87 10.65
CA VAL A 135 0.37 -0.65 9.86
C VAL A 135 -0.96 0.10 9.73
N GLN A 136 -0.93 1.41 10.03
CA GLN A 136 -2.11 2.26 9.99
C GLN A 136 -1.94 3.33 8.90
N LEU A 137 -2.69 3.21 7.82
CA LEU A 137 -2.66 4.13 6.69
C LEU A 137 -3.86 5.07 6.79
N ALA A 138 -3.61 6.36 7.04
CA ALA A 138 -4.65 7.38 7.03
C ALA A 138 -5.15 7.64 5.59
N GLY A 139 -6.19 8.46 5.44
CA GLY A 139 -6.80 8.71 4.13
C GLY A 139 -5.80 9.25 3.09
N ASP A 140 -6.02 8.85 1.84
CA ASP A 140 -5.25 9.32 0.67
C ASP A 140 -3.74 9.02 0.73
N VAL A 141 -3.31 8.04 1.52
CA VAL A 141 -1.93 7.55 1.50
C VAL A 141 -1.69 6.75 0.23
N HIS A 142 -0.57 7.02 -0.41
CA HIS A 142 -0.14 6.28 -1.60
C HIS A 142 1.16 5.51 -1.32
N ILE A 143 1.16 4.20 -1.52
CA ILE A 143 2.36 3.37 -1.49
C ILE A 143 2.59 2.82 -2.89
N GLN A 144 3.70 3.20 -3.50
CA GLN A 144 4.05 2.75 -4.84
C GLN A 144 4.53 1.28 -4.86
N ASP A 145 4.68 0.72 -6.05
CA ASP A 145 5.04 -0.69 -6.26
C ASP A 145 6.26 -1.11 -5.42
N PHE A 146 6.19 -2.30 -4.85
CA PHE A 146 7.26 -2.87 -4.05
C PHE A 146 7.62 -2.10 -2.77
N GLY A 147 6.82 -1.10 -2.38
CA GLY A 147 7.01 -0.41 -1.11
C GLY A 147 6.79 -1.35 0.07
N ILE A 148 7.64 -1.25 1.10
CA ILE A 148 7.52 -2.03 2.33
C ILE A 148 7.37 -1.07 3.50
N VAL A 149 6.30 -1.24 4.27
CA VAL A 149 6.06 -0.49 5.51
C VAL A 149 6.22 -1.42 6.70
N GLY A 150 7.15 -1.11 7.57
CA GLY A 150 7.47 -1.88 8.78
C GLY A 150 6.33 -1.90 9.79
N GLY A 151 6.38 -2.88 10.69
CA GLY A 151 5.30 -3.09 11.67
C GLY A 151 5.05 -1.89 12.58
N SER A 152 3.79 -1.68 12.94
CA SER A 152 3.33 -0.60 13.81
C SER A 152 3.66 0.82 13.33
N CYS A 153 3.89 0.99 12.03
CA CYS A 153 3.99 2.32 11.43
C CYS A 153 2.61 2.97 11.28
N ALA A 154 2.59 4.30 11.36
CA ALA A 154 1.43 5.10 11.05
C ALA A 154 1.78 6.13 9.98
N ALA A 155 1.07 6.12 8.85
CA ALA A 155 1.25 7.08 7.77
C ALA A 155 0.19 8.19 7.85
N HIS A 156 0.67 9.45 7.83
CA HIS A 156 -0.21 10.62 7.80
C HIS A 156 -0.92 10.74 6.45
N GLN A 157 -2.09 11.38 6.44
CA GLN A 157 -2.85 11.64 5.19
C GLN A 157 -1.97 12.26 4.10
N PHE A 158 -2.22 11.85 2.85
CA PHE A 158 -1.59 12.35 1.63
C PHE A 158 -0.09 12.06 1.49
N VAL A 159 0.48 11.24 2.36
CA VAL A 159 1.88 10.83 2.25
C VAL A 159 2.04 9.82 1.12
N THR A 160 3.14 9.95 0.39
CA THR A 160 3.56 8.97 -0.62
C THR A 160 4.80 8.21 -0.12
N VAL A 161 4.72 6.88 -0.17
CA VAL A 161 5.86 5.97 0.03
C VAL A 161 6.32 5.50 -1.34
N GLY A 162 7.52 5.89 -1.75
CA GLY A 162 8.07 5.63 -3.08
C GLY A 162 8.35 4.15 -3.35
N GLN A 163 8.39 3.80 -4.62
CA GLN A 163 8.62 2.41 -5.04
C GLN A 163 9.96 1.85 -4.52
N HIS A 164 9.96 0.55 -4.22
CA HIS A 164 11.13 -0.15 -3.69
C HIS A 164 11.73 0.44 -2.40
N SER A 165 11.05 1.38 -1.75
CA SER A 165 11.48 1.87 -0.45
C SER A 165 11.13 0.88 0.66
N MET A 166 11.82 0.99 1.78
CA MET A 166 11.51 0.25 3.00
C MET A 166 11.49 1.21 4.17
N THR A 167 10.41 1.21 4.93
CA THR A 167 10.30 1.93 6.19
C THR A 167 10.51 0.95 7.35
N GLY A 168 11.35 1.31 8.30
CA GLY A 168 11.57 0.56 9.54
C GLY A 168 10.29 0.44 10.37
N GLY A 169 10.32 -0.41 11.40
CA GLY A 169 9.16 -0.56 12.29
C GLY A 169 8.96 0.66 13.21
N MET A 170 7.70 0.91 13.61
CA MET A 170 7.28 1.96 14.54
C MET A 170 7.52 3.40 14.08
N VAL A 171 7.85 3.62 12.81
CA VAL A 171 8.07 4.96 12.24
C VAL A 171 6.75 5.70 12.07
N LYS A 172 6.72 6.96 12.48
CA LYS A 172 5.64 7.92 12.16
C LYS A 172 5.94 8.58 10.81
N ILE A 173 5.28 8.10 9.74
CA ILE A 173 5.49 8.59 8.37
C ILE A 173 4.68 9.88 8.21
N ARG A 174 5.34 11.03 8.30
CA ARG A 174 4.73 12.38 8.22
C ARG A 174 5.00 13.08 6.91
N GLN A 175 6.08 12.71 6.24
CA GLN A 175 6.55 13.23 4.95
C GLN A 175 6.70 12.07 3.96
N ASP A 176 6.81 12.41 2.69
CA ASP A 176 7.01 11.43 1.66
C ASP A 176 8.31 10.65 1.86
N SER A 177 8.26 9.34 1.73
CA SER A 177 9.42 8.44 1.79
C SER A 177 9.94 8.23 0.37
N PRO A 178 11.18 8.62 0.04
CA PRO A 178 11.65 8.57 -1.35
C PRO A 178 11.86 7.13 -1.85
N PRO A 179 11.71 6.89 -3.15
CA PRO A 179 11.86 5.56 -3.73
C PRO A 179 13.28 5.03 -3.55
N TYR A 180 13.42 3.71 -3.48
CA TYR A 180 14.68 2.97 -3.35
C TYR A 180 15.43 3.16 -2.03
N MET A 181 14.91 3.95 -1.12
CA MET A 181 15.58 4.31 0.13
C MET A 181 15.09 3.47 1.31
N LEU A 182 15.94 3.40 2.31
CA LEU A 182 15.61 2.89 3.64
C LEU A 182 15.31 4.08 4.53
N VAL A 183 14.11 4.11 5.10
CA VAL A 183 13.60 5.17 5.98
C VAL A 183 13.42 4.61 7.38
N ASP A 184 13.87 5.32 8.38
CA ASP A 184 13.70 4.93 9.78
C ASP A 184 13.48 6.16 10.65
N GLU A 185 13.31 5.96 11.95
CA GLU A 185 13.22 7.03 12.91
C GLU A 185 14.59 7.27 13.58
N GLU A 186 15.08 8.49 13.55
CA GLU A 186 16.28 8.91 14.24
C GLU A 186 15.97 10.16 15.09
N ALA A 187 16.19 10.04 16.40
CA ALA A 187 15.91 11.11 17.37
C ALA A 187 14.44 11.62 17.34
N GLY A 188 13.47 10.75 17.03
CA GLY A 188 12.05 11.08 16.97
C GLY A 188 11.57 11.62 15.62
N ASP A 189 12.47 11.75 14.64
CA ASP A 189 12.16 12.22 13.29
C ASP A 189 12.29 11.11 12.25
N GLN A 190 11.37 11.12 11.27
CA GLN A 190 11.45 10.29 10.08
C GLN A 190 12.65 10.74 9.22
N LYS A 191 13.55 9.83 8.92
CA LYS A 191 14.76 10.12 8.13
C LYS A 191 15.11 9.03 7.15
N VAL A 192 15.70 9.43 6.01
CA VAL A 192 16.38 8.51 5.11
C VAL A 192 17.74 8.15 5.69
N ILE A 193 17.93 6.88 6.03
CA ILE A 193 19.19 6.37 6.60
C ILE A 193 20.12 5.78 5.54
N GLY A 194 19.63 5.50 4.34
CA GLY A 194 20.44 5.01 3.23
C GLY A 194 19.63 4.45 2.07
N VAL A 195 20.32 3.81 1.15
CA VAL A 195 19.71 3.08 0.03
C VAL A 195 19.25 1.69 0.49
N ASN A 196 18.10 1.23 0.05
CA ASN A 196 17.58 -0.12 0.32
C ASN A 196 18.35 -1.19 -0.46
N ILE A 197 19.67 -1.30 -0.22
CA ILE A 197 20.58 -2.17 -0.98
C ILE A 197 20.11 -3.62 -0.96
N VAL A 198 19.68 -4.12 0.21
CA VAL A 198 19.26 -5.53 0.36
C VAL A 198 18.02 -5.81 -0.47
N GLY A 199 17.01 -4.93 -0.41
CA GLY A 199 15.78 -5.07 -1.18
C GLY A 199 16.03 -5.00 -2.69
N LEU A 200 16.83 -4.05 -3.14
CA LEU A 200 17.18 -3.87 -4.55
C LEU A 200 17.98 -5.08 -5.08
N THR A 201 18.97 -5.55 -4.34
CA THR A 201 19.78 -6.72 -4.72
C THR A 201 18.90 -7.97 -4.85
N ARG A 202 18.00 -8.23 -3.88
CA ARG A 202 17.07 -9.37 -3.94
C ARG A 202 16.12 -9.33 -5.14
N ARG A 203 15.84 -8.15 -5.65
CA ARG A 203 14.99 -7.91 -6.83
C ARG A 203 15.77 -7.83 -8.14
N GLY A 204 17.09 -8.10 -8.10
CA GLY A 204 17.92 -8.21 -9.31
C GLY A 204 18.34 -6.90 -9.94
N PHE A 205 18.30 -5.77 -9.20
CA PHE A 205 18.84 -4.51 -9.71
C PHE A 205 20.33 -4.63 -10.00
N ALA A 206 20.77 -4.07 -11.12
CA ALA A 206 22.18 -4.04 -11.53
C ALA A 206 23.03 -3.30 -10.49
N LYS A 207 24.27 -3.74 -10.32
CA LYS A 207 25.19 -3.12 -9.35
C LYS A 207 25.46 -1.65 -9.65
N GLU A 208 25.49 -1.31 -10.92
CA GLU A 208 25.71 0.04 -11.46
C GLU A 208 24.56 0.96 -11.04
N VAL A 209 23.30 0.50 -11.15
CA VAL A 209 22.11 1.24 -10.70
C VAL A 209 22.14 1.47 -9.19
N ILE A 210 22.48 0.43 -8.41
CA ILE A 210 22.59 0.55 -6.95
C ILE A 210 23.71 1.54 -6.57
N GLN A 211 24.81 1.55 -7.32
CA GLN A 211 25.89 2.50 -7.10
C GLN A 211 25.47 3.95 -7.44
N ALA A 212 24.76 4.16 -8.54
CA ALA A 212 24.21 5.44 -8.91
C ALA A 212 23.23 5.97 -7.84
N LEU A 213 22.36 5.10 -7.31
CA LEU A 213 21.46 5.47 -6.20
C LEU A 213 22.22 5.83 -4.91
N LYS A 214 23.37 5.19 -4.61
CA LYS A 214 24.22 5.56 -3.47
C LYS A 214 24.85 6.95 -3.66
N GLU A 215 25.27 7.26 -4.87
CA GLU A 215 25.82 8.58 -5.21
C GLU A 215 24.74 9.66 -5.12
N ALA A 216 23.54 9.38 -5.64
CA ALA A 216 22.39 10.27 -5.50
C ALA A 216 22.07 10.53 -4.03
N HIS A 217 22.00 9.47 -3.20
CA HIS A 217 21.81 9.61 -1.76
C HIS A 217 22.90 10.50 -1.11
N ARG A 218 24.17 10.35 -1.49
CA ARG A 218 25.28 11.17 -0.98
C ARG A 218 25.08 12.64 -1.35
N PHE A 219 24.69 12.96 -2.59
CA PHE A 219 24.42 14.35 -2.98
C PHE A 219 23.23 14.94 -2.21
N ILE A 220 22.14 14.19 -2.06
CA ILE A 220 20.91 14.69 -1.45
C ILE A 220 21.06 14.89 0.07
N TYR A 221 21.76 13.98 0.77
CA TYR A 221 21.75 13.94 2.24
C TYR A 221 23.10 14.24 2.92
N ARG A 222 24.22 14.21 2.19
CA ARG A 222 25.56 14.30 2.78
C ARG A 222 26.49 15.31 2.14
N SER A 223 26.03 16.10 1.17
CA SER A 223 26.87 17.07 0.45
C SER A 223 26.89 18.46 1.09
N GLY A 224 25.92 18.77 1.98
CA GLY A 224 25.70 20.11 2.49
C GLY A 224 25.02 21.06 1.49
N LEU A 225 24.66 20.60 0.30
CA LEU A 225 23.91 21.36 -0.69
C LEU A 225 22.45 21.52 -0.26
N ASN A 226 21.78 22.58 -0.71
CA ASN A 226 20.33 22.62 -0.61
C ASN A 226 19.69 21.63 -1.58
N ARG A 227 18.39 21.32 -1.36
CA ARG A 227 17.68 20.28 -2.11
C ARG A 227 17.76 20.48 -3.63
N THR A 228 17.51 21.69 -4.12
CA THR A 228 17.54 21.99 -5.57
C THR A 228 18.92 21.74 -6.13
N GLN A 229 19.96 22.29 -5.51
CA GLN A 229 21.34 22.09 -5.94
C GLN A 229 21.75 20.62 -5.94
N ALA A 230 21.32 19.87 -4.92
CA ALA A 230 21.61 18.44 -4.83
C ALA A 230 20.94 17.64 -5.98
N LEU A 231 19.69 17.96 -6.31
CA LEU A 231 18.98 17.31 -7.42
C LEU A 231 19.61 17.67 -8.77
N ASP A 232 20.00 18.93 -8.98
CA ASP A 232 20.70 19.36 -10.19
C ASP A 232 22.03 18.59 -10.37
N ARG A 233 22.77 18.36 -9.26
CA ARG A 233 23.98 17.52 -9.30
C ARG A 233 23.68 16.07 -9.64
N VAL A 234 22.58 15.51 -9.08
CA VAL A 234 22.15 14.13 -9.41
C VAL A 234 21.84 14.00 -10.90
N GLU A 235 21.19 14.99 -11.50
CA GLU A 235 20.86 14.97 -12.93
C GLU A 235 22.08 15.13 -13.85
N HIS A 236 23.08 15.93 -13.45
CA HIS A 236 24.22 16.24 -14.32
C HIS A 236 25.42 15.33 -14.10
N ASP A 237 25.67 14.88 -12.87
CA ASP A 237 26.91 14.20 -12.50
C ASP A 237 26.78 12.68 -12.37
N ILE A 238 25.54 12.15 -12.35
CA ILE A 238 25.27 10.71 -12.25
C ILE A 238 24.73 10.17 -13.56
N GLU A 239 25.16 8.97 -13.93
CA GLU A 239 24.59 8.27 -15.09
C GLU A 239 23.08 8.11 -14.95
N GLN A 240 22.34 8.50 -16.00
CA GLN A 240 20.89 8.60 -15.97
C GLN A 240 20.23 7.25 -16.24
N TYR A 241 20.02 6.48 -15.20
CA TYR A 241 19.14 5.32 -15.19
C TYR A 241 17.67 5.74 -14.95
N PRO A 242 16.70 4.94 -15.40
CA PRO A 242 15.28 5.21 -15.11
C PRO A 242 14.98 5.43 -13.60
N GLU A 243 15.72 4.75 -12.74
CA GLU A 243 15.59 4.85 -11.29
C GLU A 243 16.08 6.21 -10.76
N ILE A 244 17.12 6.77 -11.34
CA ILE A 244 17.62 8.11 -10.97
C ILE A 244 16.62 9.17 -11.42
N THR A 245 16.11 9.07 -12.65
CA THR A 245 15.06 9.96 -13.15
C THR A 245 13.81 9.89 -12.27
N ASN A 246 13.39 8.68 -11.88
CA ASN A 246 12.23 8.51 -11.00
C ASN A 246 12.49 9.11 -9.60
N LEU A 247 13.67 8.91 -9.03
CA LEU A 247 14.05 9.49 -7.75
C LEU A 247 13.96 11.02 -7.77
N VAL A 248 14.55 11.66 -8.79
CA VAL A 248 14.52 13.12 -8.95
C VAL A 248 13.10 13.64 -9.12
N ASN A 249 12.31 12.99 -9.99
CA ASN A 249 10.91 13.34 -10.22
C ASN A 249 10.07 13.23 -8.95
N PHE A 250 10.31 12.20 -8.12
CA PHE A 250 9.63 12.07 -6.84
C PHE A 250 9.85 13.28 -5.93
N TYR A 251 11.10 13.75 -5.81
CA TYR A 251 11.41 14.95 -5.03
C TYR A 251 10.77 16.22 -5.58
N ARG A 252 10.74 16.36 -6.91
CA ARG A 252 10.20 17.57 -7.57
C ARG A 252 8.68 17.66 -7.48
N HIS A 253 7.98 16.52 -7.45
CA HIS A 253 6.51 16.47 -7.43
C HIS A 253 5.93 16.26 -6.02
N SER A 254 6.77 16.07 -5.01
CA SER A 254 6.29 15.91 -3.63
C SER A 254 5.60 17.18 -3.15
N THR A 255 4.37 17.03 -2.63
CA THR A 255 3.59 18.12 -2.04
C THR A 255 3.66 18.15 -0.52
N ARG A 256 4.04 17.02 0.09
CA ARG A 256 4.18 16.86 1.55
C ARG A 256 5.59 17.15 2.06
N GLY A 257 6.55 17.37 1.15
CA GLY A 257 7.97 17.35 1.44
C GLY A 257 8.50 15.93 1.63
N VAL A 258 9.77 15.73 1.30
CA VAL A 258 10.46 14.43 1.40
C VAL A 258 11.36 14.44 2.63
N CYS A 259 11.33 13.38 3.44
CA CYS A 259 12.14 13.19 4.65
C CYS A 259 13.65 13.10 4.35
#